data_02b70a549f197b59cfa7fa96712bd41a
#
_entry.id   02b70a549f197b59cfa7fa96712bd41a
#
_cell.length_a   1.000
_cell.length_b   1.000
_cell.length_c   1.000
_cell.angle_alpha   90.00
_cell.angle_beta   90.00
_cell.angle_gamma   90.00
#
_symmetry.space_group_name_H-M   'P 1'
#
loop_
_entity.id
_entity.type
_entity.pdbx_description
1 polymer ?
#
loop_
_entity_poly.entity_id
_entity_poly.type
_entity_poly.pdbx_seq_one_letter_code
_entity_poly.pdbx_strand_id
1 'polypeptide(L)'
;MAKELDVPVIALSQLRRIQTKEPQLSDLRESGAIEQDADIVMFINRPDVTATAEELAKHTIVKGSAELILAKHRNGSLGRVQLRFLGELTKFVDVDDQNISDEEPPQFAPPPEDYGAAYDDDAPFDGGEA
;
A
#
# COMPACT_ATOMS: atom_id res chain seq x y z
N MET A 1 -13.87 13.15 -7.17
CA MET A 1 -14.50 11.85 -6.84
C MET A 1 -15.03 11.82 -5.40
N ALA A 2 -14.23 12.06 -4.39
CA ALA A 2 -14.70 12.02 -2.99
C ALA A 2 -15.80 13.04 -2.70
N LYS A 3 -15.70 14.26 -3.20
CA LYS A 3 -16.70 15.32 -3.03
C LYS A 3 -18.05 14.99 -3.69
N GLU A 4 -18.03 14.34 -4.83
CA GLU A 4 -19.25 13.96 -5.55
C GLU A 4 -20.03 12.87 -4.83
N LEU A 5 -19.32 11.96 -4.17
CA LEU A 5 -19.92 10.84 -3.45
C LEU A 5 -20.11 11.12 -1.96
N ASP A 6 -19.55 12.22 -1.45
CA ASP A 6 -19.56 12.59 -0.02
C ASP A 6 -19.03 11.47 0.88
N VAL A 7 -17.98 10.81 0.45
CA VAL A 7 -17.31 9.71 1.15
C VAL A 7 -15.78 9.86 1.08
N PRO A 8 -15.04 9.32 2.04
CA PRO A 8 -13.60 9.21 1.91
C PRO A 8 -13.25 8.21 0.81
N VAL A 9 -12.25 8.53 0.00
CA VAL A 9 -11.74 7.67 -1.07
C VAL A 9 -10.27 7.42 -0.86
N ILE A 10 -9.87 6.15 -0.84
CA ILE A 10 -8.48 5.72 -0.80
C ILE A 10 -8.15 5.09 -2.15
N ALA A 11 -7.22 5.70 -2.88
CA ALA A 11 -6.74 5.17 -4.14
C ALA A 11 -5.36 4.54 -3.96
N LEU A 12 -5.18 3.33 -4.43
CA LEU A 12 -3.90 2.65 -4.44
C LEU A 12 -3.23 2.89 -5.79
N SER A 13 -1.97 3.28 -5.74
CA SER A 13 -1.16 3.49 -6.93
C SER A 13 0.18 2.80 -6.78
N GLN A 14 0.57 2.05 -7.79
CA GLN A 14 1.88 1.45 -7.84
C GLN A 14 2.89 2.45 -8.40
N LEU A 15 3.99 2.64 -7.68
CA LEU A 15 5.09 3.45 -8.18
C LEU A 15 5.90 2.65 -9.20
N ARG A 16 6.38 3.33 -10.23
CA ARG A 16 7.40 2.76 -11.11
C ARG A 16 8.70 2.56 -10.34
N ARG A 17 9.65 1.84 -10.94
CA ARG A 17 10.99 1.70 -10.36
C ARG A 17 11.55 3.06 -10.02
N ILE A 18 11.62 3.33 -8.73
CA ILE A 18 12.25 4.53 -8.22
C ILE A 18 13.76 4.40 -8.39
N GLN A 19 14.38 5.45 -8.89
CA GLN A 19 15.84 5.51 -9.00
C GLN A 19 16.52 5.88 -7.68
N THR A 20 15.74 6.36 -6.74
CA THR A 20 16.15 6.76 -5.40
C THR A 20 15.78 5.69 -4.37
N LYS A 21 16.51 5.67 -3.25
CA LYS A 21 16.21 4.71 -2.16
C LYS A 21 14.86 4.95 -1.49
N GLU A 22 14.33 6.17 -1.60
CA GLU A 22 13.05 6.55 -1.00
C GLU A 22 12.06 7.04 -2.05
N PRO A 23 10.77 6.67 -1.94
CA PRO A 23 9.74 7.21 -2.81
C PRO A 23 9.51 8.70 -2.53
N GLN A 24 9.27 9.46 -3.58
CA GLN A 24 9.01 10.90 -3.53
C GLN A 24 7.77 11.26 -4.31
N LEU A 25 7.19 12.43 -4.04
CA LEU A 25 6.05 12.94 -4.79
C LEU A 25 6.32 13.05 -6.29
N SER A 26 7.56 13.32 -6.66
CA SER A 26 7.98 13.32 -8.08
C SER A 26 7.80 11.98 -8.78
N ASP A 27 7.80 10.88 -8.05
CA ASP A 27 7.59 9.53 -8.60
C ASP A 27 6.13 9.30 -9.01
N LEU A 28 5.20 10.15 -8.54
CA LEU A 28 3.80 10.17 -8.94
C LEU A 28 3.52 11.05 -10.17
N ARG A 29 4.51 11.73 -10.71
CA ARG A 29 4.30 12.73 -11.79
C ARG A 29 3.62 12.19 -13.03
N GLU A 30 3.79 10.93 -13.34
CA GLU A 30 3.10 10.31 -14.47
C GLU A 30 1.60 10.09 -14.20
N SER A 31 1.22 10.16 -12.93
CA SER A 31 -0.16 10.21 -12.46
C SER A 31 -0.50 11.61 -11.96
N GLY A 32 -0.09 12.65 -12.69
CA GLY A 32 -0.08 14.04 -12.23
C GLY A 32 -1.37 14.55 -11.62
N ALA A 33 -2.52 14.03 -12.03
CA ALA A 33 -3.80 14.33 -11.42
C ALA A 33 -3.90 13.81 -9.98
N ILE A 34 -3.34 12.64 -9.69
CA ILE A 34 -3.40 12.03 -8.35
C ILE A 34 -2.61 12.88 -7.36
N GLU A 35 -1.41 13.31 -7.70
CA GLU A 35 -0.58 14.15 -6.83
C GLU A 35 -1.27 15.48 -6.47
N GLN A 36 -1.93 16.11 -7.45
CA GLN A 36 -2.57 17.40 -7.26
C GLN A 36 -3.91 17.29 -6.53
N ASP A 37 -4.69 16.28 -6.83
CA ASP A 37 -6.05 16.12 -6.32
C ASP A 37 -6.10 15.46 -4.94
N ALA A 38 -5.08 14.68 -4.57
CA ALA A 38 -5.04 14.02 -3.28
C ALA A 38 -4.84 15.01 -2.14
N ASP A 39 -5.64 14.88 -1.09
CA ASP A 39 -5.48 15.64 0.15
C ASP A 39 -4.33 15.10 0.99
N ILE A 40 -4.15 13.79 0.95
CA ILE A 40 -3.11 13.07 1.67
C ILE A 40 -2.43 12.12 0.71
N VAL A 41 -1.10 12.11 0.71
CA VAL A 41 -0.30 11.13 -0.01
C VAL A 41 0.62 10.42 0.97
N MET A 42 0.50 9.12 1.02
CA MET A 42 1.32 8.26 1.87
C MET A 42 2.09 7.25 0.99
N PHE A 43 3.36 7.09 1.28
CA PHE A 43 4.17 6.04 0.69
C PHE A 43 4.49 4.97 1.70
N ILE A 44 4.47 3.73 1.27
CA ILE A 44 5.02 2.61 2.03
C ILE A 44 6.39 2.31 1.46
N ASN A 45 7.42 2.51 2.27
CA ASN A 45 8.80 2.23 1.92
C ASN A 45 9.29 1.00 2.69
N ARG A 46 9.99 0.13 1.98
CA ARG A 46 10.61 -1.06 2.57
C ARG A 46 12.10 -1.04 2.26
N PRO A 47 12.89 -0.38 3.11
CA PRO A 47 14.33 -0.27 2.89
C PRO A 47 15.04 -1.62 2.89
N ASP A 48 14.53 -2.62 3.60
CA ASP A 48 15.08 -3.98 3.62
C ASP A 48 15.04 -4.68 2.25
N VAL A 49 14.08 -4.34 1.40
CA VAL A 49 13.95 -4.91 0.06
C VAL A 49 14.95 -4.30 -0.92
N THR A 50 15.28 -3.04 -0.73
CA THR A 50 16.21 -2.29 -1.59
C THR A 50 17.64 -2.29 -1.06
N ALA A 51 17.83 -2.79 0.17
CA ALA A 51 19.13 -2.85 0.82
C ALA A 51 20.10 -3.80 0.09
N THR A 52 21.35 -3.42 0.08
CA THR A 52 22.42 -4.31 -0.37
C THR A 52 22.74 -5.36 0.71
N ALA A 53 23.36 -6.46 0.28
CA ALA A 53 23.79 -7.51 1.21
C ALA A 53 24.73 -6.96 2.30
N GLU A 54 25.56 -5.95 1.97
CA GLU A 54 26.47 -5.30 2.92
C GLU A 54 25.71 -4.48 3.97
N GLU A 55 24.68 -3.75 3.58
CA GLU A 55 23.85 -2.94 4.49
C GLU A 55 23.09 -3.82 5.49
N LEU A 56 22.62 -4.96 5.02
CA LEU A 56 21.97 -5.96 5.89
C LEU A 56 22.99 -6.64 6.84
N ALA A 57 24.17 -6.98 6.32
CA ALA A 57 25.24 -7.61 7.12
C ALA A 57 25.78 -6.68 8.21
N LYS A 58 25.86 -5.39 7.93
CA LYS A 58 26.28 -4.36 8.90
C LYS A 58 25.18 -3.94 9.87
N HIS A 59 24.00 -4.53 9.78
CA HIS A 59 22.81 -4.16 10.55
C HIS A 59 22.41 -2.67 10.42
N THR A 60 22.86 -2.02 9.36
CA THR A 60 22.46 -0.64 9.06
C THR A 60 20.97 -0.58 8.71
N ILE A 61 20.46 -1.63 8.07
CA ILE A 61 19.05 -1.82 7.76
C ILE A 61 18.62 -3.18 8.34
N VAL A 62 17.56 -3.16 9.11
CA VAL A 62 17.02 -4.36 9.75
C VAL A 62 16.03 -5.04 8.79
N LYS A 63 16.14 -6.36 8.66
CA LYS A 63 15.18 -7.14 7.89
C LYS A 63 13.76 -6.96 8.44
N GLY A 64 12.83 -6.72 7.55
CA GLY A 64 11.44 -6.42 7.93
C GLY A 64 11.19 -4.97 8.30
N SER A 65 12.20 -4.09 8.21
CA SER A 65 11.96 -2.66 8.45
C SER A 65 11.06 -2.09 7.36
N ALA A 66 10.11 -1.28 7.77
CA ALA A 66 9.20 -0.58 6.89
C ALA A 66 8.90 0.83 7.42
N GLU A 67 8.57 1.72 6.54
CA GLU A 67 8.21 3.09 6.88
C GLU A 67 6.94 3.50 6.14
N LEU A 68 6.05 4.16 6.85
CA LEU A 68 4.95 4.91 6.25
C LEU A 68 5.36 6.37 6.18
N ILE A 69 5.50 6.91 4.98
CA ILE A 69 5.95 8.28 4.74
C ILE A 69 4.74 9.11 4.35
N LEU A 70 4.39 10.07 5.19
CA LEU A 70 3.35 11.04 4.89
C LEU A 70 3.98 12.19 4.09
N ALA A 71 3.91 12.08 2.76
CA ALA A 71 4.59 12.99 1.84
C ALA A 71 3.78 14.24 1.50
N LYS A 72 2.45 14.17 1.60
CA LYS A 72 1.55 15.29 1.43
C LYS A 72 0.41 15.18 2.43
N HIS A 73 0.11 16.28 3.09
CA HIS A 73 -1.03 16.41 3.99
C HIS A 73 -1.54 17.84 3.94
N ARG A 74 -2.64 18.06 3.22
CA ARG A 74 -3.15 19.41 2.93
C ARG A 74 -3.47 20.23 4.19
N ASN A 75 -4.00 19.60 5.21
CA ASN A 75 -4.44 20.25 6.46
C ASN A 75 -3.63 19.82 7.69
N GLY A 76 -2.48 19.20 7.52
CA GLY A 76 -1.69 18.71 8.62
C GLY A 76 -0.19 18.72 8.33
N SER A 77 0.57 18.17 9.26
CA SER A 77 2.02 18.06 9.16
C SER A 77 2.43 16.81 8.38
N LEU A 78 3.60 16.88 7.78
CA LEU A 78 4.27 15.73 7.20
C LEU A 78 4.96 14.93 8.31
N GLY A 79 5.20 13.66 8.07
CA GLY A 79 5.85 12.81 9.06
C GLY A 79 6.20 11.42 8.52
N ARG A 80 6.79 10.63 9.40
CA ARG A 80 7.15 9.24 9.13
C ARG A 80 6.76 8.38 10.31
N VAL A 81 6.25 7.20 10.03
CA VAL A 81 5.93 6.19 11.04
C VAL A 81 6.76 4.96 10.73
N GLN A 82 7.52 4.51 11.72
CA GLN A 82 8.29 3.28 11.61
C GLN A 82 7.37 2.09 11.86
N LEU A 83 7.47 1.11 10.99
CA LEU A 83 6.69 -0.11 11.03
C LEU A 83 7.61 -1.33 10.90
N ARG A 84 7.09 -2.49 11.23
CA ARG A 84 7.72 -3.77 10.96
C ARG A 84 6.84 -4.57 10.00
N PHE A 85 7.44 -5.17 9.00
CA PHE A 85 6.77 -6.08 8.09
C PHE A 85 7.10 -7.52 8.44
N LEU A 86 6.09 -8.29 8.74
CA LEU A 86 6.18 -9.72 9.00
C LEU A 86 5.92 -10.46 7.70
N GLY A 87 6.99 -10.93 7.05
CA GLY A 87 6.91 -11.55 5.73
C GLY A 87 6.07 -12.83 5.69
N GLU A 88 6.14 -13.61 6.75
CA GLU A 88 5.39 -14.87 6.87
C GLU A 88 3.88 -14.65 6.95
N LEU A 89 3.46 -13.56 7.60
CA LEU A 89 2.06 -13.20 7.76
C LEU A 89 1.58 -12.15 6.76
N THR A 90 2.49 -11.60 5.95
CA THR A 90 2.22 -10.48 5.04
C THR A 90 1.52 -9.32 5.76
N LYS A 91 1.98 -8.99 6.96
CA LYS A 91 1.35 -8.03 7.88
C LYS A 91 2.34 -6.93 8.27
N PHE A 92 1.85 -5.69 8.33
CA PHE A 92 2.56 -4.58 8.97
C PHE A 92 2.12 -4.45 10.42
N VAL A 93 3.08 -4.21 11.30
CA VAL A 93 2.83 -4.02 12.73
C VAL A 93 3.64 -2.83 13.25
N ASP A 94 3.25 -2.29 14.38
CA ASP A 94 4.02 -1.26 15.06
C ASP A 94 5.35 -1.80 15.57
N VAL A 95 6.36 -0.95 15.60
CA VAL A 95 7.69 -1.33 16.10
C VAL A 95 7.65 -1.71 17.57
N ASP A 96 6.78 -1.04 18.34
CA ASP A 96 6.62 -1.25 19.77
C ASP A 96 5.69 -2.41 20.14
N ASP A 97 5.04 -3.00 19.17
CA ASP A 97 4.13 -4.13 19.40
C ASP A 97 4.94 -5.42 19.62
N GLN A 98 5.37 -5.60 20.87
CA GLN A 98 6.08 -6.81 21.30
C GLN A 98 5.13 -8.01 21.49
N ASN A 99 3.85 -7.80 21.32
CA ASN A 99 2.81 -8.80 21.51
C ASN A 99 2.42 -9.51 20.21
N ILE A 100 3.40 -9.74 19.35
CA ILE A 100 3.18 -10.62 18.19
C ILE A 100 3.34 -12.06 18.66
N SER A 101 2.45 -12.49 19.52
CA SER A 101 2.23 -13.90 19.78
C SER A 101 1.16 -14.37 18.79
N ASP A 102 1.60 -15.18 17.83
CA ASP A 102 0.80 -16.20 17.14
C ASP A 102 -0.68 -15.83 16.82
N GLU A 103 -0.97 -14.57 16.53
CA GLU A 103 -2.28 -14.27 15.95
C GLU A 103 -2.36 -14.92 14.58
N GLU A 104 -3.25 -15.88 14.47
CA GLU A 104 -3.62 -16.45 13.18
C GLU A 104 -3.89 -15.31 12.18
N PRO A 105 -3.42 -15.47 10.94
CA PRO A 105 -3.74 -14.48 9.91
C PRO A 105 -5.25 -14.28 9.88
N PRO A 106 -5.72 -13.03 9.69
CA PRO A 106 -7.15 -12.78 9.63
C PRO A 106 -7.76 -13.72 8.61
N GLN A 107 -8.60 -14.60 9.08
CA GLN A 107 -9.40 -15.44 8.21
C GLN A 107 -10.37 -14.49 7.51
N PHE A 108 -10.05 -14.15 6.28
CA PHE A 108 -11.03 -13.49 5.44
C PHE A 108 -12.21 -14.46 5.33
N ALA A 109 -13.35 -14.04 5.83
CA ALA A 109 -14.57 -14.78 5.59
C ALA A 109 -14.67 -15.01 4.08
N PRO A 110 -14.94 -16.23 3.63
CA PRO A 110 -15.15 -16.46 2.23
C PRO A 110 -16.23 -15.49 1.74
N PRO A 111 -16.09 -14.94 0.55
CA PRO A 111 -17.11 -14.07 0.00
C PRO A 111 -18.45 -14.81 0.07
N PRO A 112 -19.55 -14.13 0.39
CA PRO A 112 -20.85 -14.75 0.45
C PRO A 112 -21.11 -15.49 -0.86
N GLU A 113 -21.65 -16.69 -0.75
CA GLU A 113 -21.89 -17.59 -1.90
C GLU A 113 -22.75 -16.93 -3.00
N ASP A 114 -23.48 -15.88 -2.66
CA ASP A 114 -24.27 -15.08 -3.59
C ASP A 114 -23.44 -14.24 -4.59
N TYR A 115 -22.13 -14.18 -4.42
CA TYR A 115 -21.31 -13.45 -5.39
C TYR A 115 -21.33 -14.10 -6.78
N GLY A 116 -21.60 -15.39 -6.86
CA GLY A 116 -21.73 -16.10 -8.11
C GLY A 116 -22.98 -15.74 -8.91
N ALA A 117 -24.02 -15.24 -8.24
CA ALA A 117 -25.26 -14.84 -8.88
C ALA A 117 -25.19 -13.44 -9.54
N ALA A 118 -24.20 -12.62 -9.16
CA ALA A 118 -24.02 -11.28 -9.72
C ALA A 118 -23.31 -11.29 -11.07
N TYR A 119 -22.62 -12.37 -11.36
CA TYR A 119 -21.98 -12.60 -12.65
C TYR A 119 -22.73 -13.70 -13.35
N ASP A 120 -23.65 -13.31 -14.20
CA ASP A 120 -24.34 -14.25 -15.06
C ASP A 120 -23.38 -14.68 -16.16
N ASP A 121 -22.78 -15.86 -15.97
CA ASP A 121 -21.91 -16.47 -16.98
C ASP A 121 -22.63 -16.80 -18.27
N ASP A 122 -23.95 -16.85 -18.20
CA ASP A 122 -24.83 -17.05 -19.35
C ASP A 122 -25.17 -15.72 -20.07
N ALA A 123 -24.77 -14.58 -19.52
CA ALA A 123 -24.87 -13.34 -20.28
C ALA A 123 -23.98 -13.45 -21.51
N PRO A 124 -24.53 -13.44 -22.72
CA PRO A 124 -23.70 -13.53 -23.89
C PRO A 124 -22.76 -12.33 -23.90
N PHE A 125 -21.48 -12.62 -23.87
CA PHE A 125 -20.46 -11.61 -24.09
C PHE A 125 -20.52 -11.21 -25.57
N ASP A 126 -21.38 -10.26 -25.87
CA ASP A 126 -21.62 -9.78 -27.23
C ASP A 126 -20.50 -8.89 -27.77
N GLY A 127 -19.44 -8.71 -26.99
CA GLY A 127 -18.37 -7.83 -27.40
C GLY A 127 -17.45 -8.38 -28.49
N GLY A 128 -17.67 -9.58 -28.97
CA GLY A 128 -16.77 -10.23 -29.91
C GLY A 128 -17.30 -10.40 -31.31
N GLU A 129 -18.55 -10.16 -31.53
CA GLU A 129 -19.14 -10.35 -32.85
C GLU A 129 -19.44 -9.01 -33.51
N ALA A 130 -18.51 -8.65 -34.35
CA ALA A 130 -18.74 -7.56 -35.30
C ALA A 130 -19.65 -8.03 -36.45
#